data_2b4e5a6c7855461f0e8e56142b2b7590
#
_entry.id   2b4e5a6c7855461f0e8e56142b2b7590
#
_cell.length_a   1.000
_cell.length_b   1.000
_cell.length_c   1.000
_cell.angle_alpha   90.00
_cell.angle_beta   90.00
_cell.angle_gamma   90.00
#
_symmetry.space_group_name_H-M   'P 1'
#
loop_
_entity.id
_entity.type
_entity.pdbx_description
1 polymer ?
#
loop_
_entity_poly.entity_id
_entity_poly.type
_entity_poly.pdbx_seq_one_letter_code
_entity_poly.pdbx_strand_id
1 'polypeptide(L)'
;MISCKIDGIDVQVEKGTTILEAAQQSGIRIPTLCHHEALTPYGGCRLCMVEVMRGNARQIVSSCAYEAEEGIKVKTATERIIKLRRFIVALLLAEAPEAKVLQDLATELGAEKPARFTPRNELCIACGQCIRACSELVGVSAIDFAQRGYEKKAASPYFQRSEDCIGCGTCYAICPTKAITLRDIAEGEQFVQPDGNVVNGPARIIDNWKVNFEMKRCRECGEPFAPAFQLEYIQKKVKLADDFFAVCVQCRP
;
A
#
# COMPACT_ATOMS: atom_id res chain seq x y z
N MET A 1 20.81 -19.10 -11.42
CA MET A 1 20.02 -19.75 -10.33
C MET A 1 20.83 -19.69 -9.06
N ILE A 2 20.17 -19.49 -7.93
CA ILE A 2 20.72 -19.51 -6.56
C ILE A 2 19.97 -20.57 -5.79
N SER A 3 20.69 -21.38 -5.01
CA SER A 3 20.12 -22.41 -4.15
C SER A 3 20.23 -21.99 -2.68
N CYS A 4 19.12 -21.99 -1.98
CA CYS A 4 19.06 -21.69 -0.54
C CYS A 4 18.05 -22.61 0.15
N LYS A 5 18.01 -22.57 1.48
CA LYS A 5 17.07 -23.39 2.25
C LYS A 5 16.19 -22.52 3.13
N ILE A 6 14.86 -22.60 2.95
CA ILE A 6 13.87 -21.84 3.75
C ILE A 6 13.04 -22.83 4.57
N ASP A 7 13.08 -22.71 5.89
CA ASP A 7 12.44 -23.63 6.86
C ASP A 7 12.68 -25.12 6.61
N GLY A 8 13.84 -25.45 6.00
CA GLY A 8 14.21 -26.82 5.67
C GLY A 8 13.87 -27.24 4.24
N ILE A 9 13.12 -26.46 3.50
CA ILE A 9 12.81 -26.68 2.08
C ILE A 9 13.93 -26.12 1.21
N ASP A 10 14.42 -26.91 0.27
CA ASP A 10 15.40 -26.46 -0.73
C ASP A 10 14.68 -25.64 -1.81
N VAL A 11 15.15 -24.42 -2.04
CA VAL A 11 14.54 -23.43 -2.93
C VAL A 11 15.58 -22.97 -3.94
N GLN A 12 15.20 -22.96 -5.22
CA GLN A 12 16.02 -22.44 -6.32
C GLN A 12 15.33 -21.24 -6.96
N VAL A 13 16.03 -20.11 -6.99
CA VAL A 13 15.50 -18.84 -7.54
C VAL A 13 16.55 -18.16 -8.42
N GLU A 14 16.11 -17.17 -9.17
CA GLU A 14 17.02 -16.32 -9.93
C GLU A 14 17.83 -15.39 -9.03
N LYS A 15 18.99 -14.96 -9.50
CA LYS A 15 19.80 -13.96 -8.79
C LYS A 15 19.03 -12.63 -8.73
N GLY A 16 19.03 -11.98 -7.56
CA GLY A 16 18.27 -10.76 -7.29
C GLY A 16 16.87 -11.00 -6.70
N THR A 17 16.40 -12.27 -6.66
CA THR A 17 15.14 -12.59 -5.98
C THR A 17 15.28 -12.38 -4.48
N THR A 18 14.32 -11.69 -3.87
CA THR A 18 14.31 -11.48 -2.41
C THR A 18 13.91 -12.77 -1.67
N ILE A 19 14.30 -12.87 -0.38
CA ILE A 19 13.88 -14.00 0.48
C ILE A 19 12.36 -14.11 0.55
N LEU A 20 11.65 -12.97 0.55
CA LEU A 20 10.19 -12.97 0.58
C LEU A 20 9.60 -13.61 -0.68
N GLU A 21 10.07 -13.21 -1.85
CA GLU A 21 9.63 -13.78 -3.14
C GLU A 21 9.97 -15.26 -3.23
N ALA A 22 11.19 -15.66 -2.81
CA ALA A 22 11.61 -17.06 -2.76
C ALA A 22 10.71 -17.91 -1.84
N ALA A 23 10.32 -17.37 -0.68
CA ALA A 23 9.39 -18.01 0.24
C ALA A 23 7.98 -18.15 -0.38
N GLN A 24 7.47 -17.08 -1.03
CA GLN A 24 6.16 -17.11 -1.69
C GLN A 24 6.10 -18.14 -2.82
N GLN A 25 7.14 -18.22 -3.67
CA GLN A 25 7.25 -19.23 -4.74
C GLN A 25 7.25 -20.66 -4.19
N SER A 26 7.71 -20.85 -2.95
CA SER A 26 7.73 -22.13 -2.26
C SER A 26 6.51 -22.38 -1.36
N GLY A 27 5.48 -21.54 -1.43
CA GLY A 27 4.27 -21.67 -0.62
C GLY A 27 4.46 -21.32 0.87
N ILE A 28 5.57 -20.69 1.24
CA ILE A 28 5.87 -20.29 2.63
C ILE A 28 5.35 -18.86 2.86
N ARG A 29 4.41 -18.70 3.78
CA ARG A 29 3.84 -17.41 4.13
C ARG A 29 4.73 -16.64 5.11
N ILE A 30 5.18 -15.46 4.70
CA ILE A 30 5.82 -14.47 5.58
C ILE A 30 4.90 -13.23 5.63
N PRO A 31 4.44 -12.79 6.82
CA PRO A 31 3.53 -11.67 6.91
C PRO A 31 4.21 -10.35 6.53
N THR A 32 3.48 -9.49 5.82
CA THR A 32 3.94 -8.16 5.36
C THR A 32 2.81 -7.14 5.49
N LEU A 33 3.15 -5.84 5.59
CA LEU A 33 2.20 -4.73 5.55
C LEU A 33 2.63 -3.62 4.58
N CYS A 34 3.94 -3.40 4.41
CA CYS A 34 4.46 -2.34 3.53
C CYS A 34 5.00 -2.86 2.20
N HIS A 35 4.91 -4.16 1.96
CA HIS A 35 5.32 -4.79 0.70
C HIS A 35 4.13 -4.94 -0.25
N HIS A 36 4.38 -4.70 -1.52
CA HIS A 36 3.47 -4.99 -2.63
C HIS A 36 4.32 -5.36 -3.84
N GLU A 37 3.92 -6.37 -4.59
CA GLU A 37 4.69 -6.92 -5.73
C GLU A 37 4.99 -5.89 -6.83
N ALA A 38 4.08 -4.94 -7.04
CA ALA A 38 4.24 -3.88 -8.04
C ALA A 38 5.09 -2.68 -7.56
N LEU A 39 5.64 -2.71 -6.36
CA LEU A 39 6.41 -1.60 -5.78
C LEU A 39 7.81 -2.04 -5.39
N THR A 40 8.76 -1.12 -5.50
CA THR A 40 10.12 -1.38 -5.02
C THR A 40 10.13 -1.76 -3.54
N PRO A 41 11.03 -2.67 -3.09
CA PRO A 41 11.11 -3.04 -1.68
C PRO A 41 11.38 -1.85 -0.76
N TYR A 42 10.65 -1.75 0.36
CA TYR A 42 10.76 -0.62 1.30
C TYR A 42 11.27 -1.03 2.69
N GLY A 43 10.84 -2.20 3.19
CA GLY A 43 11.29 -2.73 4.48
C GLY A 43 10.85 -1.92 5.71
N GLY A 44 9.88 -1.01 5.60
CA GLY A 44 9.51 -0.06 6.66
C GLY A 44 8.76 -0.67 7.84
N CYS A 45 7.80 -1.57 7.61
CA CYS A 45 6.97 -2.13 8.69
C CYS A 45 7.67 -3.19 9.55
N ARG A 46 8.77 -3.75 9.09
CA ARG A 46 9.56 -4.79 9.78
C ARG A 46 8.82 -6.09 10.12
N LEU A 47 7.63 -6.31 9.60
CA LEU A 47 6.84 -7.51 9.91
C LEU A 47 7.41 -8.75 9.20
N CYS A 48 8.06 -8.57 8.05
CA CYS A 48 8.67 -9.64 7.25
C CYS A 48 10.04 -10.12 7.76
N MET A 49 10.44 -9.78 8.99
CA MET A 49 11.73 -10.21 9.54
C MET A 49 11.86 -11.72 9.55
N VAL A 50 13.06 -12.21 9.16
CA VAL A 50 13.44 -13.62 9.18
C VAL A 50 14.85 -13.75 9.74
N GLU A 51 15.21 -14.95 10.21
CA GLU A 51 16.55 -15.26 10.66
C GLU A 51 17.33 -15.94 9.53
N VAL A 52 18.43 -15.33 9.11
CA VAL A 52 19.33 -15.86 8.08
C VAL A 52 20.59 -16.40 8.73
N MET A 53 20.99 -17.60 8.35
CA MET A 53 22.20 -18.26 8.80
C MET A 53 23.15 -18.45 7.61
N ARG A 54 24.38 -17.96 7.77
CA ARG A 54 25.49 -18.15 6.82
C ARG A 54 26.69 -18.77 7.59
N GLY A 55 26.90 -20.06 7.42
CA GLY A 55 27.82 -20.78 8.29
C GLY A 55 27.43 -20.66 9.76
N ASN A 56 28.32 -20.11 10.58
CA ASN A 56 28.07 -19.87 12.01
C ASN A 56 27.44 -18.50 12.31
N ALA A 57 27.39 -17.60 11.33
CA ALA A 57 26.80 -16.29 11.50
C ALA A 57 25.27 -16.34 11.42
N ARG A 58 24.61 -15.62 12.34
CA ARG A 58 23.16 -15.47 12.38
C ARG A 58 22.80 -13.99 12.39
N GLN A 59 21.86 -13.61 11.54
CA GLN A 59 21.35 -12.23 11.50
C GLN A 59 19.82 -12.22 11.26
N ILE A 60 19.17 -11.17 11.72
CA ILE A 60 17.74 -10.92 11.45
C ILE A 60 17.66 -9.84 10.37
N VAL A 61 16.97 -10.15 9.27
CA VAL A 61 16.84 -9.28 8.11
C VAL A 61 15.38 -9.12 7.70
N SER A 62 15.08 -8.05 6.96
CA SER A 62 13.78 -7.86 6.31
C SER A 62 13.75 -8.67 5.01
N SER A 63 12.99 -9.76 4.97
CA SER A 63 12.95 -10.66 3.82
C SER A 63 12.50 -10.00 2.52
N CYS A 64 11.68 -8.94 2.59
CA CYS A 64 11.21 -8.20 1.42
C CYS A 64 12.27 -7.32 0.73
N ALA A 65 13.44 -7.11 1.38
CA ALA A 65 14.51 -6.26 0.87
C ALA A 65 15.88 -6.95 0.91
N TYR A 66 15.93 -8.21 1.35
CA TYR A 66 17.17 -8.97 1.40
C TYR A 66 17.14 -10.04 0.31
N GLU A 67 18.11 -9.97 -0.61
CA GLU A 67 18.25 -10.94 -1.70
C GLU A 67 18.63 -12.32 -1.17
N ALA A 68 18.09 -13.36 -1.80
CA ALA A 68 18.53 -14.72 -1.57
C ALA A 68 19.97 -14.91 -2.05
N GLU A 69 20.77 -15.64 -1.28
CA GLU A 69 22.17 -15.90 -1.58
C GLU A 69 22.45 -17.42 -1.55
N GLU A 70 23.49 -17.82 -2.28
CA GLU A 70 23.88 -19.23 -2.36
C GLU A 70 24.21 -19.83 -0.98
N GLY A 71 23.58 -20.96 -0.67
CA GLY A 71 23.84 -21.76 0.52
C GLY A 71 23.33 -21.20 1.84
N ILE A 72 22.61 -20.05 1.86
CA ILE A 72 22.02 -19.54 3.09
C ILE A 72 20.89 -20.45 3.59
N LYS A 73 20.73 -20.47 4.91
CA LYS A 73 19.59 -21.12 5.57
C LYS A 73 18.73 -20.05 6.23
N VAL A 74 17.45 -20.03 5.89
CA VAL A 74 16.47 -19.05 6.40
C VAL A 74 15.50 -19.75 7.33
N LYS A 75 15.22 -19.13 8.47
CA LYS A 75 14.14 -19.53 9.38
C LYS A 75 13.13 -18.41 9.47
N THR A 76 11.87 -18.71 9.12
CA THR A 76 10.81 -17.69 9.04
C THR A 76 10.04 -17.54 10.34
N ALA A 77 10.04 -18.53 11.23
CA ALA A 77 9.20 -18.58 12.42
C ALA A 77 9.93 -19.15 13.66
N THR A 78 11.17 -18.69 13.94
CA THR A 78 11.83 -19.00 15.21
C THR A 78 11.09 -18.29 16.35
N GLU A 79 11.26 -18.79 17.59
CA GLU A 79 10.67 -18.15 18.77
C GLU A 79 11.03 -16.67 18.87
N ARG A 80 12.28 -16.32 18.51
CA ARG A 80 12.76 -14.93 18.46
C ARG A 80 12.02 -14.11 17.40
N ILE A 81 11.80 -14.65 16.21
CA ILE A 81 11.06 -13.98 15.13
C ILE A 81 9.59 -13.80 15.51
N ILE A 82 8.96 -14.80 16.11
CA ILE A 82 7.56 -14.71 16.57
C ILE A 82 7.42 -13.63 17.65
N LYS A 83 8.31 -13.60 18.65
CA LYS A 83 8.33 -12.54 19.67
C LYS A 83 8.50 -11.15 19.07
N LEU A 84 9.40 -11.01 18.09
CA LEU A 84 9.63 -9.74 17.40
C LEU A 84 8.38 -9.28 16.62
N ARG A 85 7.76 -10.16 15.84
CA ARG A 85 6.51 -9.84 15.11
C ARG A 85 5.38 -9.47 16.05
N ARG A 86 5.21 -10.20 17.15
CA ARG A 86 4.21 -9.88 18.19
C ARG A 86 4.42 -8.46 18.74
N PHE A 87 5.65 -8.09 19.05
CA PHE A 87 5.97 -6.75 19.52
C PHE A 87 5.70 -5.68 18.47
N ILE A 88 6.06 -5.92 17.21
CA ILE A 88 5.79 -4.98 16.10
C ILE A 88 4.28 -4.78 15.92
N VAL A 89 3.49 -5.86 15.89
CA VAL A 89 2.04 -5.76 15.75
C VAL A 89 1.42 -5.04 16.94
N ALA A 90 1.92 -5.28 18.16
CA ALA A 90 1.48 -4.56 19.35
C ALA A 90 1.68 -3.04 19.23
N LEU A 91 2.82 -2.59 18.70
CA LEU A 91 3.09 -1.18 18.44
C LEU A 91 2.18 -0.61 17.35
N LEU A 92 1.97 -1.33 16.26
CA LEU A 92 1.09 -0.92 15.17
C LEU A 92 -0.37 -0.84 15.62
N LEU A 93 -0.83 -1.73 16.50
CA LEU A 93 -2.14 -1.65 17.14
C LEU A 93 -2.30 -0.41 18.02
N ALA A 94 -1.21 0.05 18.68
CA ALA A 94 -1.26 1.30 19.43
C ALA A 94 -1.40 2.52 18.50
N GLU A 95 -0.92 2.41 17.27
CA GLU A 95 -1.03 3.48 16.26
C GLU A 95 -2.38 3.45 15.54
N ALA A 96 -2.85 2.28 15.11
CA ALA A 96 -4.06 2.11 14.32
C ALA A 96 -4.94 0.94 14.85
N PRO A 97 -5.57 1.08 16.02
CA PRO A 97 -6.29 -0.02 16.69
C PRO A 97 -7.50 -0.52 15.90
N GLU A 98 -8.13 0.34 15.11
CA GLU A 98 -9.33 0.01 14.32
C GLU A 98 -8.99 -0.62 12.95
N ALA A 99 -7.71 -0.74 12.61
CA ALA A 99 -7.30 -1.36 11.34
C ALA A 99 -7.52 -2.88 11.38
N LYS A 100 -8.50 -3.38 10.64
CA LYS A 100 -8.90 -4.79 10.63
C LYS A 100 -7.72 -5.74 10.38
N VAL A 101 -6.85 -5.42 9.44
CA VAL A 101 -5.65 -6.23 9.15
C VAL A 101 -4.71 -6.37 10.36
N LEU A 102 -4.63 -5.36 11.22
CA LEU A 102 -3.83 -5.42 12.44
C LEU A 102 -4.51 -6.23 13.53
N GLN A 103 -5.82 -6.14 13.66
CA GLN A 103 -6.60 -6.95 14.60
C GLN A 103 -6.49 -8.44 14.26
N ASP A 104 -6.55 -8.78 12.96
CA ASP A 104 -6.38 -10.15 12.49
C ASP A 104 -4.97 -10.68 12.76
N LEU A 105 -3.93 -9.89 12.44
CA LEU A 105 -2.55 -10.23 12.75
C LEU A 105 -2.29 -10.33 14.26
N ALA A 106 -2.92 -9.49 15.07
CA ALA A 106 -2.82 -9.55 16.52
C ALA A 106 -3.41 -10.85 17.07
N THR A 107 -4.57 -11.25 16.57
CA THR A 107 -5.20 -12.52 16.92
C THR A 107 -4.31 -13.71 16.52
N GLU A 108 -3.79 -13.70 15.28
CA GLU A 108 -2.90 -14.76 14.77
C GLU A 108 -1.62 -14.91 15.62
N LEU A 109 -1.01 -13.79 16.02
CA LEU A 109 0.28 -13.78 16.72
C LEU A 109 0.15 -13.74 18.25
N GLY A 110 -1.04 -13.58 18.79
CA GLY A 110 -1.26 -13.35 20.22
C GLY A 110 -0.64 -12.02 20.70
N ALA A 111 -0.80 -10.96 19.90
CA ALA A 111 -0.29 -9.64 20.23
C ALA A 111 -1.38 -8.81 20.91
N GLU A 112 -1.02 -8.04 21.92
CA GLU A 112 -1.91 -7.13 22.62
C GLU A 112 -1.36 -5.71 22.57
N LYS A 113 -2.24 -4.71 22.45
CA LYS A 113 -1.85 -3.31 22.50
C LYS A 113 -1.25 -2.99 23.87
N PRO A 114 -0.04 -2.40 23.93
CA PRO A 114 0.55 -2.02 25.19
C PRO A 114 -0.29 -0.93 25.91
N ALA A 115 -0.68 -1.19 27.16
CA ALA A 115 -1.55 -0.28 27.96
C ALA A 115 -0.98 1.13 28.12
N ARG A 116 0.36 1.26 28.10
CA ARG A 116 1.08 2.55 28.27
C ARG A 116 0.98 3.50 27.08
N PHE A 117 0.50 3.02 25.91
CA PHE A 117 0.38 3.87 24.72
C PHE A 117 -1.06 4.34 24.54
N THR A 118 -1.25 5.64 24.43
CA THR A 118 -2.53 6.22 24.01
C THR A 118 -2.72 5.92 22.52
N PRO A 119 -3.82 5.27 22.11
CA PRO A 119 -4.08 5.01 20.70
C PRO A 119 -4.23 6.31 19.93
N ARG A 120 -3.72 6.34 18.70
CA ARG A 120 -4.19 7.30 17.70
C ARG A 120 -5.52 6.78 17.17
N ASN A 121 -6.47 7.64 16.98
CA ASN A 121 -7.76 7.28 16.35
C ASN A 121 -7.64 7.33 14.82
N GLU A 122 -6.55 6.77 14.28
CA GLU A 122 -6.24 6.77 12.87
C GLU A 122 -6.11 5.32 12.37
N LEU A 123 -6.31 5.12 11.07
CA LEU A 123 -6.06 3.83 10.43
C LEU A 123 -4.67 3.75 9.78
N CYS A 124 -4.01 4.90 9.59
CA CYS A 124 -2.73 4.98 8.88
C CYS A 124 -1.57 4.52 9.77
N ILE A 125 -0.78 3.57 9.26
CA ILE A 125 0.45 3.06 9.89
C ILE A 125 1.72 3.59 9.21
N ALA A 126 1.64 4.66 8.45
CA ALA A 126 2.74 5.28 7.73
C ALA A 126 3.60 4.28 6.92
N CYS A 127 2.99 3.24 6.34
CA CYS A 127 3.69 2.19 5.60
C CYS A 127 4.25 2.65 4.24
N GLY A 128 3.82 3.80 3.73
CA GLY A 128 4.31 4.41 2.49
C GLY A 128 3.86 3.76 1.19
N GLN A 129 2.98 2.77 1.20
CA GLN A 129 2.50 2.15 -0.06
C GLN A 129 1.78 3.14 -0.97
N CYS A 130 0.89 3.99 -0.41
CA CYS A 130 0.16 5.00 -1.17
C CYS A 130 1.10 6.02 -1.83
N ILE A 131 2.15 6.44 -1.14
CA ILE A 131 3.16 7.39 -1.63
C ILE A 131 3.94 6.77 -2.78
N ARG A 132 4.49 5.57 -2.56
CA ARG A 132 5.26 4.85 -3.57
C ARG A 132 4.41 4.49 -4.79
N ALA A 133 3.16 4.08 -4.59
CA ALA A 133 2.25 3.85 -5.70
C ALA A 133 1.98 5.12 -6.53
N CYS A 134 1.85 6.27 -5.87
CA CYS A 134 1.67 7.55 -6.53
C CYS A 134 2.90 7.95 -7.36
N SER A 135 4.11 7.70 -6.85
CA SER A 135 5.36 8.03 -7.54
C SER A 135 5.81 6.96 -8.54
N GLU A 136 5.79 5.67 -8.15
CA GLU A 136 6.38 4.59 -8.95
C GLU A 136 5.43 4.06 -10.03
N LEU A 137 4.12 3.90 -9.71
CA LEU A 137 3.14 3.33 -10.64
C LEU A 137 2.42 4.40 -11.46
N VAL A 138 2.01 5.49 -10.81
CA VAL A 138 1.24 6.56 -11.45
C VAL A 138 2.16 7.64 -12.05
N GLY A 139 3.29 7.92 -11.39
CA GLY A 139 4.29 8.89 -11.86
C GLY A 139 3.90 10.35 -11.67
N VAL A 140 2.99 10.65 -10.71
CA VAL A 140 2.56 12.04 -10.44
C VAL A 140 3.09 12.59 -9.12
N SER A 141 3.48 11.75 -8.15
CA SER A 141 4.05 12.16 -6.85
C SER A 141 3.24 13.22 -6.10
N ALA A 142 1.91 13.14 -6.18
CA ALA A 142 0.99 14.12 -5.60
C ALA A 142 0.96 14.11 -4.06
N ILE A 143 1.49 13.08 -3.42
CA ILE A 143 1.51 12.87 -1.97
C ILE A 143 2.87 12.38 -1.52
N ASP A 144 3.26 12.75 -0.29
CA ASP A 144 4.50 12.30 0.34
C ASP A 144 4.32 12.24 1.86
N PHE A 145 5.36 11.85 2.59
CA PHE A 145 5.37 11.94 4.03
C PHE A 145 5.50 13.39 4.50
N ALA A 146 4.62 13.78 5.39
CA ALA A 146 4.71 15.04 6.13
C ALA A 146 4.99 14.73 7.61
N GLN A 147 5.63 15.72 8.29
CA GLN A 147 6.00 15.64 9.69
C GLN A 147 7.01 14.51 9.99
N ARG A 148 7.28 14.24 11.27
CA ARG A 148 8.26 13.25 11.71
C ARG A 148 7.88 12.62 13.05
N GLY A 149 8.58 11.55 13.41
CA GLY A 149 8.31 10.82 14.66
C GLY A 149 6.87 10.35 14.72
N TYR A 150 6.23 10.58 15.85
CA TYR A 150 4.84 10.19 16.10
C TYR A 150 3.83 10.88 15.17
N GLU A 151 4.12 12.11 14.74
CA GLU A 151 3.24 12.89 13.86
C GLU A 151 3.38 12.52 12.36
N LYS A 152 4.32 11.65 12.00
CA LYS A 152 4.57 11.28 10.60
C LYS A 152 3.34 10.66 9.97
N LYS A 153 2.90 11.22 8.83
CA LYS A 153 1.76 10.71 8.06
C LYS A 153 1.91 11.00 6.56
N ALA A 154 1.21 10.21 5.74
CA ALA A 154 1.05 10.53 4.33
C ALA A 154 0.16 11.75 4.18
N ALA A 155 0.52 12.71 3.35
CA ALA A 155 -0.23 13.93 3.11
C ALA A 155 0.04 14.49 1.71
N SER A 156 -0.86 15.32 1.24
CA SER A 156 -0.61 16.25 0.14
C SER A 156 0.26 17.43 0.62
N PRO A 157 0.94 18.15 -0.28
CA PRO A 157 1.77 19.30 0.08
C PRO A 157 1.00 20.32 0.94
N TYR A 158 1.64 20.72 2.05
CA TYR A 158 1.08 21.67 3.02
C TYR A 158 -0.32 21.31 3.57
N PHE A 159 -0.72 20.03 3.49
CA PHE A 159 -2.06 19.54 3.85
C PHE A 159 -3.19 20.19 3.05
N GLN A 160 -2.89 20.67 1.86
CA GLN A 160 -3.82 21.29 0.94
C GLN A 160 -4.06 20.40 -0.28
N ARG A 161 -4.98 20.78 -1.14
CA ARG A 161 -5.19 20.10 -2.42
C ARG A 161 -3.90 20.07 -3.23
N SER A 162 -3.49 18.87 -3.69
CA SER A 162 -2.40 18.74 -4.65
C SER A 162 -2.93 18.91 -6.07
N GLU A 163 -2.35 19.82 -6.84
CA GLU A 163 -2.69 20.04 -8.25
C GLU A 163 -2.21 18.87 -9.14
N ASP A 164 -1.19 18.11 -8.68
CA ASP A 164 -0.68 16.95 -9.39
C ASP A 164 -1.57 15.71 -9.25
N CYS A 165 -2.49 15.68 -8.28
CA CYS A 165 -3.37 14.54 -8.08
C CYS A 165 -4.36 14.40 -9.24
N ILE A 166 -4.39 13.22 -9.87
CA ILE A 166 -5.26 12.92 -11.01
C ILE A 166 -6.53 12.12 -10.64
N GLY A 167 -6.75 11.84 -9.36
CA GLY A 167 -7.93 11.11 -8.89
C GLY A 167 -7.95 9.62 -9.24
N CYS A 168 -6.82 8.99 -9.57
CA CYS A 168 -6.77 7.60 -10.04
C CYS A 168 -7.21 6.55 -9.03
N GLY A 169 -7.17 6.85 -7.72
CA GLY A 169 -7.57 5.93 -6.66
C GLY A 169 -6.54 4.83 -6.32
N THR A 170 -5.38 4.79 -6.96
CA THR A 170 -4.35 3.77 -6.70
C THR A 170 -3.92 3.75 -5.22
N CYS A 171 -3.81 4.92 -4.59
CA CYS A 171 -3.49 5.04 -3.17
C CYS A 171 -4.56 4.40 -2.26
N TYR A 172 -5.83 4.49 -2.61
CA TYR A 172 -6.94 3.83 -1.92
C TYR A 172 -6.87 2.30 -2.09
N ALA A 173 -6.69 1.84 -3.33
CA ALA A 173 -6.69 0.43 -3.66
C ALA A 173 -5.56 -0.33 -2.92
N ILE A 174 -4.36 0.25 -2.88
CA ILE A 174 -3.15 -0.38 -2.33
C ILE A 174 -3.06 -0.28 -0.79
N CYS A 175 -3.87 0.54 -0.13
CA CYS A 175 -3.76 0.78 1.31
C CYS A 175 -4.11 -0.48 2.13
N PRO A 176 -3.17 -1.06 2.89
CA PRO A 176 -3.40 -2.31 3.61
C PRO A 176 -4.37 -2.12 4.79
N THR A 177 -4.41 -0.94 5.38
CA THR A 177 -5.25 -0.61 6.54
C THR A 177 -6.55 0.11 6.17
N LYS A 178 -6.77 0.38 4.87
CA LYS A 178 -7.93 1.14 4.36
C LYS A 178 -8.08 2.54 4.99
N ALA A 179 -6.94 3.17 5.26
CA ALA A 179 -6.87 4.51 5.85
C ALA A 179 -7.25 5.63 4.88
N ILE A 180 -7.34 5.35 3.58
CA ILE A 180 -7.68 6.34 2.56
C ILE A 180 -9.14 6.15 2.19
N THR A 181 -9.89 7.26 2.20
CA THR A 181 -11.30 7.28 1.83
C THR A 181 -11.45 7.80 0.40
N LEU A 182 -12.03 6.97 -0.45
CA LEU A 182 -12.42 7.32 -1.81
C LEU A 182 -13.90 7.03 -1.97
N ARG A 183 -14.62 7.97 -2.57
CA ARG A 183 -16.03 7.81 -2.92
C ARG A 183 -16.31 8.41 -4.30
N ASP A 184 -17.16 7.75 -5.04
CA ASP A 184 -17.77 8.26 -6.26
C ASP A 184 -19.21 8.62 -5.93
N ILE A 185 -19.62 9.86 -6.18
CA ILE A 185 -20.98 10.34 -5.99
C ILE A 185 -21.72 10.40 -7.34
N ALA A 186 -22.98 10.00 -7.33
CA ALA A 186 -23.80 9.92 -8.54
C ALA A 186 -24.30 11.31 -8.98
N GLU A 187 -24.88 11.35 -10.19
CA GLU A 187 -25.54 12.56 -10.68
C GLU A 187 -26.72 12.97 -9.79
N GLY A 188 -26.80 14.25 -9.49
CA GLY A 188 -27.85 14.79 -8.61
C GLY A 188 -27.53 14.64 -7.11
N GLU A 189 -26.51 13.88 -6.75
CA GLU A 189 -26.01 13.80 -5.37
C GLU A 189 -25.08 14.96 -5.04
N GLN A 190 -25.09 15.35 -3.78
CA GLN A 190 -24.18 16.35 -3.24
C GLN A 190 -23.41 15.77 -2.05
N PHE A 191 -22.16 16.15 -1.93
CA PHE A 191 -21.32 15.80 -0.80
C PHE A 191 -20.64 17.06 -0.24
N VAL A 192 -20.74 17.25 1.07
CA VAL A 192 -20.04 18.34 1.76
C VAL A 192 -18.73 17.79 2.31
N GLN A 193 -17.62 18.28 1.80
CA GLN A 193 -16.29 17.92 2.29
C GLN A 193 -16.04 18.47 3.70
N PRO A 194 -15.11 17.93 4.48
CA PRO A 194 -14.83 18.39 5.85
C PRO A 194 -14.42 19.87 5.96
N ASP A 195 -13.94 20.46 4.86
CA ASP A 195 -13.60 21.89 4.77
C ASP A 195 -14.81 22.79 4.42
N GLY A 196 -16.01 22.21 4.29
CA GLY A 196 -17.25 22.89 3.94
C GLY A 196 -17.49 23.04 2.43
N ASN A 197 -16.58 22.58 1.58
CA ASN A 197 -16.77 22.63 0.13
C ASN A 197 -17.87 21.65 -0.32
N VAL A 198 -18.82 22.11 -1.12
CA VAL A 198 -19.91 21.29 -1.67
C VAL A 198 -19.51 20.77 -3.05
N VAL A 199 -19.50 19.48 -3.20
CA VAL A 199 -19.19 18.77 -4.45
C VAL A 199 -20.48 18.19 -5.02
N ASN A 200 -20.79 18.51 -6.28
CA ASN A 200 -21.94 17.96 -7.00
C ASN A 200 -21.47 16.80 -7.88
N GLY A 201 -22.23 15.72 -7.92
CA GLY A 201 -21.98 14.57 -8.80
C GLY A 201 -22.36 14.78 -10.26
N PRO A 202 -21.84 13.93 -11.17
CA PRO A 202 -21.01 12.77 -10.87
C PRO A 202 -19.55 13.18 -10.62
N ALA A 203 -19.01 12.84 -9.46
CA ALA A 203 -17.65 13.21 -9.06
C ALA A 203 -16.97 12.12 -8.21
N ARG A 204 -15.64 12.02 -8.34
CA ARG A 204 -14.78 11.26 -7.45
C ARG A 204 -14.17 12.15 -6.39
N ILE A 205 -14.22 11.72 -5.13
CA ILE A 205 -13.69 12.46 -3.99
C ILE A 205 -12.66 11.57 -3.27
N ILE A 206 -11.50 12.15 -2.92
CA ILE A 206 -10.52 11.52 -2.02
C ILE A 206 -10.31 12.50 -0.85
N ASP A 207 -10.97 12.18 0.27
CA ASP A 207 -11.04 13.10 1.43
C ASP A 207 -9.66 13.40 2.03
N ASN A 208 -8.81 12.38 2.13
CA ASN A 208 -7.46 12.50 2.72
C ASN A 208 -6.60 13.57 2.00
N TRP A 209 -6.83 13.76 0.72
CA TRP A 209 -6.07 14.71 -0.11
C TRP A 209 -6.86 15.98 -0.45
N LYS A 210 -8.09 16.11 0.06
CA LYS A 210 -9.00 17.24 -0.18
C LYS A 210 -9.22 17.50 -1.67
N VAL A 211 -9.30 16.44 -2.47
CA VAL A 211 -9.49 16.54 -3.92
C VAL A 211 -10.83 15.99 -4.35
N ASN A 212 -11.39 16.61 -5.38
CA ASN A 212 -12.55 16.12 -6.09
C ASN A 212 -12.33 16.29 -7.59
N PHE A 213 -12.94 15.41 -8.38
CA PHE A 213 -12.78 15.34 -9.83
C PHE A 213 -14.12 15.03 -10.47
N GLU A 214 -14.49 15.81 -11.47
CA GLU A 214 -15.62 15.49 -12.35
C GLU A 214 -15.36 14.16 -13.08
N MET A 215 -16.39 13.32 -13.14
CA MET A 215 -16.32 12.03 -13.84
C MET A 215 -16.73 12.19 -15.30
N LYS A 216 -15.89 11.67 -16.20
CA LYS A 216 -16.24 11.59 -17.64
C LYS A 216 -17.31 10.53 -17.87
N ARG A 217 -18.28 10.84 -18.72
CA ARG A 217 -19.32 9.92 -19.12
C ARG A 217 -18.90 9.08 -20.31
N CYS A 218 -19.29 7.84 -20.31
CA CYS A 218 -19.12 6.95 -21.45
C CYS A 218 -20.00 7.39 -22.61
N ARG A 219 -19.42 7.50 -23.81
CA ARG A 219 -20.15 7.88 -25.02
C ARG A 219 -21.23 6.86 -25.40
N GLU A 220 -21.03 5.57 -25.11
CA GLU A 220 -21.92 4.48 -25.49
C GLU A 220 -23.06 4.25 -24.48
N CYS A 221 -22.73 4.14 -23.18
CA CYS A 221 -23.75 3.83 -22.15
C CYS A 221 -24.16 5.03 -21.30
N GLY A 222 -23.50 6.18 -21.41
CA GLY A 222 -23.80 7.38 -20.62
C GLY A 222 -23.30 7.36 -19.17
N GLU A 223 -22.86 6.21 -18.66
CA GLU A 223 -22.43 6.08 -17.25
C GLU A 223 -21.10 6.80 -16.98
N PRO A 224 -20.96 7.46 -15.82
CA PRO A 224 -19.70 8.02 -15.39
C PRO A 224 -18.69 6.89 -15.07
N PHE A 225 -17.43 6.98 -15.54
CA PHE A 225 -16.52 5.85 -15.42
C PHE A 225 -15.11 6.18 -14.89
N ALA A 226 -14.61 7.40 -15.09
CA ALA A 226 -13.30 7.81 -14.61
C ALA A 226 -13.20 9.34 -14.48
N PRO A 227 -12.34 9.87 -13.60
CA PRO A 227 -12.03 11.29 -13.56
C PRO A 227 -11.58 11.82 -14.91
N ALA A 228 -12.17 12.91 -15.38
CA ALA A 228 -11.80 13.54 -16.65
C ALA A 228 -10.31 13.89 -16.68
N PHE A 229 -9.80 14.47 -15.61
CA PHE A 229 -8.38 14.84 -15.46
C PHE A 229 -7.42 13.63 -15.50
N GLN A 230 -7.84 12.47 -14.96
CA GLN A 230 -7.06 11.23 -15.08
C GLN A 230 -6.93 10.79 -16.53
N LEU A 231 -8.03 10.84 -17.28
CA LEU A 231 -8.05 10.43 -18.70
C LEU A 231 -7.20 11.37 -19.55
N GLU A 232 -7.25 12.66 -19.33
CA GLU A 232 -6.40 13.66 -20.00
C GLU A 232 -4.91 13.42 -19.71
N TYR A 233 -4.57 13.12 -18.44
CA TYR A 233 -3.20 12.80 -18.05
C TYR A 233 -2.68 11.56 -18.79
N ILE A 234 -3.48 10.48 -18.83
CA ILE A 234 -3.11 9.24 -19.51
C ILE A 234 -2.98 9.49 -21.02
N GLN A 235 -3.94 10.20 -21.64
CA GLN A 235 -3.93 10.52 -23.07
C GLN A 235 -2.65 11.26 -23.50
N LYS A 236 -2.14 12.16 -22.67
CA LYS A 236 -0.86 12.85 -22.92
C LYS A 236 0.38 11.92 -22.85
N LYS A 237 0.26 10.79 -22.15
CA LYS A 237 1.37 9.85 -21.92
C LYS A 237 1.40 8.69 -22.92
N VAL A 238 0.27 8.33 -23.49
CA VAL A 238 0.12 7.17 -24.38
C VAL A 238 -0.37 7.59 -25.74
N LYS A 239 0.11 6.92 -26.79
CA LYS A 239 -0.30 7.16 -28.18
C LYS A 239 -1.49 6.25 -28.52
N LEU A 240 -2.65 6.52 -27.91
CA LEU A 240 -3.91 5.86 -28.23
C LEU A 240 -4.87 6.86 -28.88
N ALA A 241 -5.81 6.35 -29.69
CA ALA A 241 -6.83 7.18 -30.32
C ALA A 241 -7.74 7.84 -29.28
N ASP A 242 -8.22 9.04 -29.53
CA ASP A 242 -9.09 9.81 -28.62
C ASP A 242 -10.37 9.04 -28.27
N ASP A 243 -10.90 8.27 -29.19
CA ASP A 243 -12.06 7.40 -28.99
C ASP A 243 -11.86 6.36 -27.88
N PHE A 244 -10.62 5.91 -27.67
CA PHE A 244 -10.30 4.99 -26.59
C PHE A 244 -10.66 5.56 -25.20
N PHE A 245 -10.49 6.86 -25.00
CA PHE A 245 -10.78 7.56 -23.76
C PHE A 245 -12.22 8.09 -23.65
N ALA A 246 -13.03 7.89 -24.68
CA ALA A 246 -14.44 8.28 -24.70
C ALA A 246 -15.39 7.18 -24.23
N VAL A 247 -14.89 5.95 -24.11
CA VAL A 247 -15.71 4.75 -23.83
C VAL A 247 -15.20 4.03 -22.58
N CYS A 248 -16.11 3.60 -21.68
CA CYS A 248 -15.75 2.85 -20.48
C CYS A 248 -15.23 1.44 -20.81
N VAL A 249 -14.59 0.79 -19.83
CA VAL A 249 -13.99 -0.55 -20.03
C VAL A 249 -15.01 -1.60 -20.45
N GLN A 250 -16.28 -1.48 -19.99
CA GLN A 250 -17.34 -2.43 -20.33
C GLN A 250 -17.87 -2.28 -21.76
N CYS A 251 -17.81 -1.08 -22.31
CA CYS A 251 -18.29 -0.79 -23.67
C CYS A 251 -17.16 -0.81 -24.72
N ARG A 252 -15.92 -1.01 -24.32
CA ARG A 252 -14.82 -1.21 -25.26
C ARG A 252 -14.94 -2.57 -25.93
N PRO A 253 -14.65 -2.65 -27.25
CA PRO A 253 -14.64 -3.91 -27.98
C PRO A 253 -13.52 -4.85 -27.50
#